data_bffe635a899e2369262b11c44266bd9a
#
_entry.id   bffe635a899e2369262b11c44266bd9a
#
_cell.length_a   1.000
_cell.length_b   1.000
_cell.length_c   1.000
_cell.angle_alpha   90.00
_cell.angle_beta   90.00
_cell.angle_gamma   90.00
#
_symmetry.space_group_name_H-M   'P 1'
#
loop_
_entity.id
_entity.type
_entity.pdbx_description
1 polymer ?
#
loop_
_entity_poly.entity_id
_entity_poly.type
_entity_poly.pdbx_seq_one_letter_code
_entity_poly.pdbx_strand_id
1 'polypeptide(L)'
;NSALERLVDAYTSSAVHLLMQRDMDAVAEAGRSPPASSPPRPLPKLRRSRSGSATELLQYVHAPLHVATRPSGWTQFRILSVRTWSNLVRNPMLMMAHMLLACVLGAVCGLLFHQLTNDIAGFQNRFGLFFFTLLTFGFSCLSLLTTFAEEREVFARERANRYYAATPYFASKALFDVLPLRVVPPFLFGSIVYALVGLTPTLAAFWRMILVLVLFTLASSACVFCIGVGIAHTSVASMVSTLTMLASLLFAGLLVNREQLPPAVRWLQHLSFFHAALEALVVNELRGLSLRERKYGVDIEIPAATIISSFGFDAQAFWIPDVLTLVLHTLAFSALALGFLTWPVSYTHLRAHETSLH
;
A
#
# COMPACT_ATOMS: atom_id res chain seq x y z
N ASN A 1 29.12 -3.63 37.18
CA ASN A 1 30.26 -2.95 36.55
C ASN A 1 31.45 -3.90 36.26
N SER A 2 31.76 -4.88 37.14
CA SER A 2 32.92 -5.77 36.95
C SER A 2 32.90 -6.69 35.74
N ALA A 3 31.71 -7.06 35.25
CA ALA A 3 31.58 -7.91 34.04
C ALA A 3 31.79 -7.10 32.74
N LEU A 4 31.35 -5.87 32.70
CA LEU A 4 31.55 -4.95 31.59
C LEU A 4 33.02 -4.56 31.44
N GLU A 5 33.69 -4.24 32.58
CA GLU A 5 35.11 -3.92 32.63
C GLU A 5 35.98 -5.08 32.09
N ARG A 6 35.70 -6.31 32.55
CA ARG A 6 36.40 -7.51 32.02
C ARG A 6 36.19 -7.71 30.49
N LEU A 7 35.00 -7.38 29.97
CA LEU A 7 34.68 -7.48 28.54
C LEU A 7 35.44 -6.40 27.75
N VAL A 8 35.51 -5.17 28.29
CA VAL A 8 36.28 -4.07 27.69
C VAL A 8 37.77 -4.39 27.70
N ASP A 9 38.31 -4.89 28.82
CA ASP A 9 39.74 -5.28 28.94
C ASP A 9 40.08 -6.45 28.00
N ALA A 10 39.18 -7.43 27.88
CA ALA A 10 39.35 -8.55 26.95
C ALA A 10 39.30 -8.09 25.50
N TYR A 11 38.47 -7.09 25.19
CA TYR A 11 38.40 -6.51 23.84
C TYR A 11 39.63 -5.67 23.52
N THR A 12 40.03 -4.79 24.40
CA THR A 12 41.22 -3.90 24.24
C THR A 12 42.53 -4.68 24.13
N SER A 13 42.62 -5.82 24.83
CA SER A 13 43.76 -6.74 24.72
C SER A 13 43.67 -7.74 23.55
N SER A 14 42.56 -7.75 22.84
CA SER A 14 42.34 -8.70 21.72
C SER A 14 43.18 -8.34 20.50
N ALA A 15 43.67 -9.38 19.81
CA ALA A 15 44.36 -9.20 18.55
C ALA A 15 43.55 -8.44 17.47
N VAL A 16 42.22 -8.46 17.57
CA VAL A 16 41.28 -7.74 16.69
C VAL A 16 41.37 -6.24 16.92
N HIS A 17 41.42 -5.80 18.19
CA HIS A 17 41.54 -4.36 18.51
C HIS A 17 42.90 -3.80 18.04
N LEU A 18 43.99 -4.55 18.27
CA LEU A 18 45.33 -4.16 17.83
C LEU A 18 45.45 -4.08 16.29
N LEU A 19 44.77 -4.98 15.56
CA LEU A 19 44.72 -4.95 14.11
C LEU A 19 43.88 -3.75 13.59
N MET A 20 42.73 -3.46 14.23
CA MET A 20 41.93 -2.28 13.88
C MET A 20 42.66 -0.98 14.13
N GLN A 21 43.39 -0.85 15.26
CA GLN A 21 44.21 0.34 15.51
C GLN A 21 45.29 0.50 14.45
N ARG A 22 45.99 -0.57 14.10
CA ARG A 22 47.04 -0.55 13.07
C ARG A 22 46.51 -0.15 11.69
N ASP A 23 45.31 -0.62 11.33
CA ASP A 23 44.68 -0.25 10.06
C ASP A 23 44.19 1.21 10.09
N MET A 24 43.71 1.70 11.22
CA MET A 24 43.34 3.11 11.40
C MET A 24 44.56 4.03 11.31
N ASP A 25 45.66 3.65 11.94
CA ASP A 25 46.95 4.39 11.85
C ASP A 25 47.50 4.42 10.41
N ALA A 26 47.42 3.28 9.70
CA ALA A 26 47.82 3.18 8.30
C ALA A 26 46.96 4.07 7.38
N VAL A 27 45.64 4.16 7.60
CA VAL A 27 44.74 5.05 6.87
C VAL A 27 45.02 6.52 7.22
N ALA A 28 45.32 6.83 8.49
CA ALA A 28 45.69 8.18 8.92
C ALA A 28 47.04 8.63 8.31
N GLU A 29 48.02 7.73 8.16
CA GLU A 29 49.29 8.00 7.50
C GLU A 29 49.11 8.15 5.97
N ALA A 30 48.28 7.31 5.34
CA ALA A 30 48.00 7.40 3.92
C ALA A 30 47.25 8.73 3.55
N GLY A 31 46.46 9.25 4.45
CA GLY A 31 45.79 10.58 4.29
C GLY A 31 46.72 11.78 4.42
N ARG A 32 47.97 11.58 4.88
CA ARG A 32 48.98 12.65 5.06
C ARG A 32 50.01 12.73 3.95
N SER A 33 50.07 11.75 3.04
CA SER A 33 51.03 11.70 1.95
C SER A 33 50.41 12.13 0.62
N PRO A 34 51.09 12.94 -0.23
CA PRO A 34 50.60 13.23 -1.58
C PRO A 34 50.66 11.98 -2.46
N PRO A 35 49.84 11.88 -3.52
CA PRO A 35 49.75 10.66 -4.34
C PRO A 35 51.04 10.38 -5.10
N ALA A 36 51.80 9.42 -4.64
CA ALA A 36 52.93 8.89 -5.35
C ALA A 36 52.48 7.79 -6.30
N SER A 37 52.78 8.01 -7.59
CA SER A 37 52.62 7.06 -8.67
C SER A 37 53.66 5.92 -8.53
N SER A 38 53.29 4.82 -7.94
CA SER A 38 54.08 3.58 -7.99
C SER A 38 53.16 2.35 -7.86
N PRO A 39 53.47 1.26 -8.63
CA PRO A 39 52.64 0.06 -8.62
C PRO A 39 52.70 -0.68 -7.29
N PRO A 40 51.66 -1.45 -6.91
CA PRO A 40 51.57 -2.11 -5.62
C PRO A 40 52.69 -3.17 -5.46
N ARG A 41 53.42 -3.08 -4.34
CA ARG A 41 54.41 -4.09 -3.97
C ARG A 41 53.75 -5.43 -3.68
N PRO A 42 54.34 -6.57 -4.13
CA PRO A 42 53.87 -7.91 -3.78
C PRO A 42 54.00 -8.17 -2.30
N LEU A 43 52.90 -8.63 -1.68
CA LEU A 43 52.80 -8.96 -0.25
C LEU A 43 53.80 -10.11 0.13
N PRO A 44 54.45 -10.04 1.30
CA PRO A 44 55.36 -11.08 1.77
C PRO A 44 54.55 -12.37 2.08
N LYS A 45 55.08 -13.52 1.58
CA LYS A 45 54.55 -14.87 1.83
C LYS A 45 54.66 -15.18 3.32
N LEU A 46 53.54 -15.16 4.06
CA LEU A 46 53.49 -15.56 5.46
C LEU A 46 53.72 -17.07 5.61
N ARG A 47 54.74 -17.42 6.37
CA ARG A 47 55.17 -18.77 6.75
C ARG A 47 54.12 -19.41 7.65
N ARG A 48 53.63 -20.57 7.27
CA ARG A 48 52.59 -21.36 7.94
C ARG A 48 52.99 -21.67 9.39
N SER A 49 52.32 -21.03 10.37
CA SER A 49 52.38 -21.39 11.79
C SER A 49 51.15 -22.16 12.20
N ARG A 50 51.30 -23.23 12.95
CA ARG A 50 50.25 -24.14 13.42
C ARG A 50 49.45 -23.51 14.58
N SER A 51 48.59 -22.58 14.28
CA SER A 51 47.54 -22.17 15.21
C SER A 51 46.30 -21.80 14.37
N GLY A 52 45.34 -22.73 14.31
CA GLY A 52 44.26 -22.73 13.31
C GLY A 52 43.16 -21.71 13.49
N SER A 53 43.21 -20.80 14.47
CA SER A 53 42.08 -19.87 14.70
C SER A 53 42.29 -18.47 14.12
N ALA A 54 43.52 -17.93 14.20
CA ALA A 54 43.79 -16.56 13.71
C ALA A 54 43.89 -16.50 12.17
N THR A 55 44.37 -17.59 11.55
CA THR A 55 44.54 -17.66 10.09
C THR A 55 43.21 -17.83 9.38
N GLU A 56 42.26 -18.55 9.98
CA GLU A 56 40.88 -18.65 9.46
C GLU A 56 40.15 -17.33 9.53
N LEU A 57 40.29 -16.58 10.63
CA LEU A 57 39.68 -15.24 10.80
C LEU A 57 40.27 -14.23 9.80
N LEU A 58 41.60 -14.26 9.58
CA LEU A 58 42.25 -13.41 8.59
C LEU A 58 41.88 -13.80 7.13
N GLN A 59 41.62 -15.05 6.86
CA GLN A 59 41.11 -15.51 5.58
C GLN A 59 39.67 -15.10 5.32
N TYR A 60 38.86 -14.96 6.39
CA TYR A 60 37.49 -14.40 6.32
C TYR A 60 37.52 -12.88 6.09
N VAL A 61 38.46 -12.16 6.70
CA VAL A 61 38.58 -10.70 6.53
C VAL A 61 39.19 -10.32 5.18
N HIS A 62 40.05 -11.17 4.60
CA HIS A 62 40.67 -10.95 3.29
C HIS A 62 40.07 -11.81 2.17
N ALA A 63 38.97 -12.52 2.44
CA ALA A 63 38.19 -13.06 1.34
C ALA A 63 37.83 -11.85 0.43
N PRO A 64 38.23 -11.88 -0.88
CA PRO A 64 37.82 -10.81 -1.76
C PRO A 64 36.33 -10.72 -1.57
N LEU A 65 35.82 -9.51 -1.23
CA LEU A 65 34.39 -9.23 -1.23
C LEU A 65 33.94 -9.74 -2.60
N HIS A 66 33.45 -10.97 -2.63
CA HIS A 66 32.77 -11.47 -3.81
C HIS A 66 31.74 -10.38 -4.08
N VAL A 67 31.95 -9.65 -5.16
CA VAL A 67 30.93 -8.77 -5.71
C VAL A 67 29.78 -9.72 -5.97
N ALA A 68 28.93 -9.86 -4.95
CA ALA A 68 27.82 -10.79 -4.98
C ALA A 68 27.00 -10.37 -6.19
N THR A 69 27.10 -11.14 -7.27
CA THR A 69 26.29 -10.92 -8.46
C THR A 69 24.86 -10.93 -7.97
N ARG A 70 24.17 -9.81 -8.15
CA ARG A 70 22.77 -9.68 -7.70
C ARG A 70 21.98 -10.87 -8.22
N PRO A 71 21.26 -11.61 -7.38
CA PRO A 71 20.43 -12.71 -7.84
C PRO A 71 19.42 -12.18 -8.87
N SER A 72 18.94 -13.04 -9.76
CA SER A 72 17.97 -12.66 -10.78
C SER A 72 16.74 -12.02 -10.15
N GLY A 73 16.05 -11.11 -10.86
CA GLY A 73 14.86 -10.42 -10.35
C GLY A 73 13.77 -11.40 -9.91
N TRP A 74 13.64 -12.56 -10.57
CA TRP A 74 12.70 -13.61 -10.17
C TRP A 74 13.07 -14.27 -8.84
N THR A 75 14.36 -14.54 -8.60
CA THR A 75 14.84 -15.09 -7.32
C THR A 75 14.58 -14.08 -6.18
N GLN A 76 14.87 -12.79 -6.42
CA GLN A 76 14.56 -11.73 -5.45
C GLN A 76 13.06 -11.69 -5.14
N PHE A 77 12.20 -11.70 -6.16
CA PHE A 77 10.75 -11.71 -6.00
C PHE A 77 10.28 -12.90 -5.16
N ARG A 78 10.75 -14.13 -5.47
CA ARG A 78 10.36 -15.34 -4.74
C ARG A 78 10.75 -15.27 -3.26
N ILE A 79 11.97 -14.84 -2.96
CA ILE A 79 12.45 -14.72 -1.57
C ILE A 79 11.65 -13.67 -0.81
N LEU A 80 11.42 -12.48 -1.42
CA LEU A 80 10.65 -11.41 -0.81
C LEU A 80 9.18 -11.81 -0.62
N SER A 81 8.59 -12.54 -1.56
CA SER A 81 7.22 -13.04 -1.47
C SER A 81 7.03 -14.01 -0.30
N VAL A 82 7.95 -14.96 -0.12
CA VAL A 82 7.93 -15.88 1.02
C VAL A 82 8.07 -15.13 2.34
N ARG A 83 8.96 -14.13 2.41
CA ARG A 83 9.15 -13.27 3.58
C ARG A 83 7.87 -12.48 3.89
N THR A 84 7.28 -11.81 2.89
CA THR A 84 6.06 -11.00 3.05
C THR A 84 4.88 -11.86 3.50
N TRP A 85 4.67 -13.01 2.85
CA TRP A 85 3.64 -13.96 3.25
C TRP A 85 3.83 -14.49 4.67
N SER A 86 5.07 -14.86 5.01
CA SER A 86 5.40 -15.33 6.36
C SER A 86 5.14 -14.26 7.43
N ASN A 87 5.43 -12.98 7.13
CA ASN A 87 5.14 -11.87 8.03
C ASN A 87 3.63 -11.70 8.22
N LEU A 88 2.83 -11.76 7.15
CA LEU A 88 1.38 -11.66 7.21
C LEU A 88 0.78 -12.78 8.08
N VAL A 89 1.22 -14.03 7.88
CA VAL A 89 0.71 -15.19 8.63
C VAL A 89 1.16 -15.17 10.10
N ARG A 90 2.38 -14.70 10.38
CA ARG A 90 2.91 -14.62 11.75
C ARG A 90 2.34 -13.47 12.57
N ASN A 91 1.87 -12.43 11.90
CA ASN A 91 1.19 -11.30 12.55
C ASN A 91 -0.23 -11.14 12.01
N PRO A 92 -1.15 -12.06 12.39
CA PRO A 92 -2.51 -12.07 11.83
C PRO A 92 -3.40 -10.95 12.38
N MET A 93 -2.94 -10.20 13.39
CA MET A 93 -3.75 -9.23 14.14
C MET A 93 -4.39 -8.19 13.21
N LEU A 94 -3.62 -7.62 12.29
CA LEU A 94 -4.11 -6.61 11.34
C LEU A 94 -5.15 -7.22 10.38
N MET A 95 -4.88 -8.40 9.85
CA MET A 95 -5.80 -9.10 8.94
C MET A 95 -7.09 -9.49 9.65
N MET A 96 -6.98 -10.05 10.87
CA MET A 96 -8.15 -10.40 11.68
C MET A 96 -8.99 -9.18 12.05
N ALA A 97 -8.35 -8.05 12.40
CA ALA A 97 -9.05 -6.81 12.69
C ALA A 97 -9.85 -6.31 11.48
N HIS A 98 -9.28 -6.33 10.27
CA HIS A 98 -10.00 -5.95 9.05
C HIS A 98 -11.13 -6.92 8.72
N MET A 99 -10.95 -8.22 8.89
CA MET A 99 -11.99 -9.22 8.68
C MET A 99 -13.13 -9.07 9.69
N LEU A 100 -12.80 -8.91 10.99
CA LEU A 100 -13.79 -8.71 12.04
C LEU A 100 -14.60 -7.42 11.79
N LEU A 101 -13.90 -6.32 11.45
CA LEU A 101 -14.55 -5.06 11.12
C LEU A 101 -15.50 -5.22 9.92
N ALA A 102 -15.06 -5.89 8.87
CA ALA A 102 -15.88 -6.16 7.68
C ALA A 102 -17.13 -7.00 8.02
N CYS A 103 -16.99 -8.05 8.84
CA CYS A 103 -18.11 -8.87 9.27
C CYS A 103 -19.09 -8.09 10.14
N VAL A 104 -18.60 -7.36 11.15
CA VAL A 104 -19.44 -6.57 12.07
C VAL A 104 -20.17 -5.47 11.32
N LEU A 105 -19.47 -4.68 10.50
CA LEU A 105 -20.10 -3.61 9.72
C LEU A 105 -21.03 -4.18 8.64
N GLY A 106 -20.66 -5.31 8.02
CA GLY A 106 -21.54 -6.00 7.06
C GLY A 106 -22.84 -6.46 7.71
N ALA A 107 -22.78 -7.01 8.92
CA ALA A 107 -23.96 -7.41 9.69
C ALA A 107 -24.79 -6.17 10.10
N VAL A 108 -24.15 -5.11 10.61
CA VAL A 108 -24.83 -3.87 10.98
C VAL A 108 -25.53 -3.25 9.77
N CYS A 109 -24.83 -3.07 8.65
CA CYS A 109 -25.44 -2.55 7.41
C CYS A 109 -26.54 -3.46 6.89
N GLY A 110 -26.32 -4.78 6.90
CA GLY A 110 -27.31 -5.76 6.48
C GLY A 110 -28.58 -5.74 7.30
N LEU A 111 -28.48 -5.50 8.62
CA LEU A 111 -29.64 -5.36 9.51
C LEU A 111 -30.34 -4.01 9.37
N LEU A 112 -29.58 -2.91 9.26
CA LEU A 112 -30.14 -1.55 9.10
C LEU A 112 -30.90 -1.39 7.77
N PHE A 113 -30.40 -2.00 6.71
CA PHE A 113 -30.95 -1.94 5.35
C PHE A 113 -31.66 -3.25 4.96
N HIS A 114 -32.23 -3.97 5.92
CA HIS A 114 -32.85 -5.27 5.68
C HIS A 114 -34.04 -5.15 4.73
N GLN A 115 -34.07 -5.98 3.68
CA GLN A 115 -35.16 -6.11 2.69
C GLN A 115 -35.67 -4.76 2.14
N LEU A 116 -34.79 -4.08 1.41
CA LEU A 116 -35.09 -2.79 0.80
C LEU A 116 -36.26 -2.87 -0.18
N THR A 117 -37.22 -1.97 -0.02
CA THR A 117 -38.38 -1.82 -0.91
C THR A 117 -37.98 -1.22 -2.26
N ASN A 118 -38.85 -1.38 -3.27
CA ASN A 118 -38.63 -0.85 -4.62
C ASN A 118 -39.41 0.47 -4.80
N ASP A 119 -39.24 1.38 -3.86
CA ASP A 119 -39.79 2.74 -3.85
C ASP A 119 -38.67 3.78 -3.83
N ILE A 120 -39.01 5.06 -3.79
CA ILE A 120 -38.03 6.15 -3.72
C ILE A 120 -37.19 6.08 -2.44
N ALA A 121 -37.80 5.66 -1.31
CA ALA A 121 -37.06 5.48 -0.05
C ALA A 121 -36.04 4.32 -0.17
N GLY A 122 -36.42 3.20 -0.80
CA GLY A 122 -35.53 2.08 -1.07
C GLY A 122 -34.39 2.46 -2.02
N PHE A 123 -34.62 3.38 -2.99
CA PHE A 123 -33.57 3.94 -3.82
C PHE A 123 -32.55 4.73 -2.98
N GLN A 124 -33.02 5.66 -2.13
CA GLN A 124 -32.16 6.46 -1.26
C GLN A 124 -31.35 5.59 -0.30
N ASN A 125 -31.98 4.56 0.26
CA ASN A 125 -31.31 3.64 1.17
C ASN A 125 -30.21 2.82 0.48
N ARG A 126 -30.41 2.31 -0.75
CA ARG A 126 -29.38 1.65 -1.55
C ARG A 126 -28.22 2.57 -1.83
N PHE A 127 -28.53 3.80 -2.21
CA PHE A 127 -27.52 4.82 -2.48
C PHE A 127 -26.67 5.14 -1.24
N GLY A 128 -27.34 5.34 -0.10
CA GLY A 128 -26.69 5.55 1.21
C GLY A 128 -25.82 4.36 1.64
N LEU A 129 -26.30 3.13 1.43
CA LEU A 129 -25.57 1.91 1.72
C LEU A 129 -24.25 1.86 0.92
N PHE A 130 -24.31 2.08 -0.40
CA PHE A 130 -23.11 2.04 -1.25
C PHE A 130 -22.13 3.17 -0.90
N PHE A 131 -22.63 4.37 -0.65
CA PHE A 131 -21.80 5.50 -0.22
C PHE A 131 -21.09 5.20 1.10
N PHE A 132 -21.82 4.70 2.11
CA PHE A 132 -21.23 4.32 3.40
C PHE A 132 -20.21 3.19 3.26
N THR A 133 -20.49 2.22 2.41
CA THR A 133 -19.57 1.11 2.10
C THR A 133 -18.25 1.63 1.54
N LEU A 134 -18.30 2.51 0.53
CA LEU A 134 -17.11 3.11 -0.07
C LEU A 134 -16.34 3.97 0.94
N LEU A 135 -17.04 4.76 1.74
CA LEU A 135 -16.45 5.57 2.81
C LEU A 135 -15.67 4.67 3.78
N THR A 136 -16.29 3.61 4.28
CA THR A 136 -15.68 2.68 5.23
C THR A 136 -14.41 2.02 4.66
N PHE A 137 -14.51 1.47 3.47
CA PHE A 137 -13.36 0.79 2.84
C PHE A 137 -12.29 1.77 2.36
N GLY A 138 -12.65 2.94 1.88
CA GLY A 138 -11.71 3.98 1.49
C GLY A 138 -10.85 4.43 2.67
N PHE A 139 -11.47 4.77 3.81
CA PHE A 139 -10.73 5.18 5.00
C PHE A 139 -9.97 4.04 5.68
N SER A 140 -10.45 2.79 5.59
CA SER A 140 -9.69 1.63 6.09
C SER A 140 -8.33 1.46 5.39
N CYS A 141 -8.17 2.01 4.17
CA CYS A 141 -6.91 1.96 3.44
C CYS A 141 -5.80 2.79 4.10
N LEU A 142 -6.13 3.77 4.95
CA LEU A 142 -5.14 4.58 5.66
C LEU A 142 -4.24 3.74 6.60
N SER A 143 -4.70 2.58 7.05
CA SER A 143 -3.90 1.63 7.84
C SER A 143 -2.61 1.18 7.12
N LEU A 144 -2.56 1.28 5.79
CA LEU A 144 -1.37 0.94 5.01
C LEU A 144 -0.19 1.90 5.30
N LEU A 145 -0.47 3.15 5.68
CA LEU A 145 0.57 4.12 6.01
C LEU A 145 1.37 3.71 7.24
N THR A 146 0.71 3.24 8.29
CA THR A 146 1.37 2.80 9.53
C THR A 146 2.20 1.55 9.28
N THR A 147 1.63 0.57 8.58
CA THR A 147 2.33 -0.67 8.21
C THR A 147 3.56 -0.40 7.34
N PHE A 148 3.43 0.51 6.36
CA PHE A 148 4.56 0.86 5.50
C PHE A 148 5.62 1.67 6.25
N ALA A 149 5.24 2.55 7.20
CA ALA A 149 6.18 3.34 7.98
C ALA A 149 7.15 2.46 8.78
N GLU A 150 6.66 1.37 9.39
CA GLU A 150 7.47 0.39 10.13
C GLU A 150 8.48 -0.33 9.22
N GLU A 151 8.08 -0.66 7.99
CA GLU A 151 8.94 -1.36 7.04
C GLU A 151 9.90 -0.44 6.27
N ARG A 152 9.61 0.85 6.21
CA ARG A 152 10.35 1.83 5.40
C ARG A 152 11.83 1.88 5.73
N GLU A 153 12.17 1.87 7.02
CA GLU A 153 13.57 1.92 7.47
C GLU A 153 14.34 0.67 7.07
N VAL A 154 13.69 -0.50 7.20
CA VAL A 154 14.28 -1.78 6.78
C VAL A 154 14.50 -1.78 5.28
N PHE A 155 13.49 -1.38 4.50
CA PHE A 155 13.59 -1.25 3.04
C PHE A 155 14.74 -0.31 2.63
N ALA A 156 14.86 0.85 3.28
CA ALA A 156 15.90 1.84 2.98
C ALA A 156 17.30 1.26 3.21
N ARG A 157 17.52 0.58 4.34
CA ARG A 157 18.80 -0.06 4.68
C ARG A 157 19.15 -1.21 3.73
N GLU A 158 18.19 -2.10 3.46
CA GLU A 158 18.39 -3.25 2.57
C GLU A 158 18.69 -2.79 1.14
N ARG A 159 18.04 -1.72 0.68
CA ARG A 159 18.28 -1.13 -0.62
C ARG A 159 19.64 -0.42 -0.71
N ALA A 160 20.03 0.33 0.33
CA ALA A 160 21.36 0.96 0.39
C ALA A 160 22.47 -0.10 0.28
N ASN A 161 22.29 -1.25 0.90
CA ASN A 161 23.18 -2.40 0.82
C ASN A 161 23.07 -3.21 -0.50
N ARG A 162 22.21 -2.76 -1.44
CA ARG A 162 22.02 -3.37 -2.76
C ARG A 162 21.53 -4.82 -2.73
N TYR A 163 20.80 -5.26 -1.67
CA TYR A 163 20.32 -6.65 -1.57
C TYR A 163 19.30 -6.99 -2.66
N TYR A 164 18.41 -6.06 -3.03
CA TYR A 164 17.41 -6.25 -4.08
C TYR A 164 17.02 -4.93 -4.79
N ALA A 165 16.32 -5.04 -5.91
CA ALA A 165 15.75 -3.91 -6.64
C ALA A 165 14.38 -3.52 -6.07
N ALA A 166 13.94 -2.29 -6.32
CA ALA A 166 12.63 -1.81 -5.85
C ALA A 166 11.45 -2.55 -6.49
N THR A 167 11.58 -2.97 -7.76
CA THR A 167 10.49 -3.64 -8.49
C THR A 167 10.09 -4.99 -7.90
N PRO A 168 11.02 -5.96 -7.60
CA PRO A 168 10.66 -7.20 -6.92
C PRO A 168 10.05 -6.99 -5.53
N TYR A 169 10.54 -6.00 -4.79
CA TYR A 169 9.97 -5.62 -3.48
C TYR A 169 8.53 -5.13 -3.62
N PHE A 170 8.30 -4.16 -4.52
CA PHE A 170 6.97 -3.62 -4.77
C PHE A 170 5.98 -4.72 -5.20
N ALA A 171 6.40 -5.57 -6.16
CA ALA A 171 5.55 -6.65 -6.65
C ALA A 171 5.21 -7.68 -5.55
N SER A 172 6.18 -8.05 -4.71
CA SER A 172 5.93 -8.96 -3.59
C SER A 172 5.00 -8.34 -2.54
N LYS A 173 5.18 -7.06 -2.23
CA LYS A 173 4.32 -6.31 -1.30
C LYS A 173 2.90 -6.19 -1.83
N ALA A 174 2.73 -5.78 -3.08
CA ALA A 174 1.42 -5.63 -3.71
C ALA A 174 0.64 -6.97 -3.74
N LEU A 175 1.31 -8.07 -4.08
CA LEU A 175 0.64 -9.36 -4.27
C LEU A 175 0.39 -10.12 -2.95
N PHE A 176 1.31 -10.08 -2.00
CA PHE A 176 1.26 -10.94 -0.81
C PHE A 176 0.90 -10.22 0.50
N ASP A 177 0.86 -8.88 0.49
CA ASP A 177 0.44 -8.09 1.64
C ASP A 177 -0.82 -7.28 1.32
N VAL A 178 -0.77 -6.42 0.28
CA VAL A 178 -1.89 -5.54 -0.06
C VAL A 178 -3.08 -6.32 -0.59
N LEU A 179 -2.89 -7.22 -1.55
CA LEU A 179 -3.99 -7.92 -2.22
C LEU A 179 -4.86 -8.75 -1.24
N PRO A 180 -4.34 -9.58 -0.31
CA PRO A 180 -5.17 -10.32 0.64
C PRO A 180 -5.99 -9.39 1.55
N LEU A 181 -5.39 -8.29 2.02
CA LEU A 181 -6.05 -7.30 2.88
C LEU A 181 -7.10 -6.45 2.14
N ARG A 182 -7.06 -6.40 0.81
CA ARG A 182 -7.97 -5.60 -0.03
C ARG A 182 -8.99 -6.42 -0.80
N VAL A 183 -8.86 -7.74 -0.80
CA VAL A 183 -9.82 -8.65 -1.46
C VAL A 183 -10.73 -9.33 -0.44
N VAL A 184 -10.16 -9.88 0.64
CA VAL A 184 -10.92 -10.71 1.57
C VAL A 184 -11.95 -9.91 2.38
N PRO A 185 -11.63 -8.77 3.03
CA PRO A 185 -12.61 -8.00 3.78
C PRO A 185 -13.79 -7.47 2.93
N PRO A 186 -13.59 -6.86 1.74
CA PRO A 186 -14.70 -6.48 0.86
C PRO A 186 -15.56 -7.64 0.39
N PHE A 187 -14.95 -8.80 0.16
CA PHE A 187 -15.69 -10.02 -0.19
C PHE A 187 -16.59 -10.48 0.95
N LEU A 188 -16.07 -10.54 2.18
CA LEU A 188 -16.85 -10.91 3.37
C LEU A 188 -18.00 -9.94 3.62
N PHE A 189 -17.69 -8.64 3.64
CA PHE A 189 -18.68 -7.58 3.81
C PHE A 189 -19.76 -7.66 2.74
N GLY A 190 -19.36 -7.70 1.46
CA GLY A 190 -20.28 -7.73 0.34
C GLY A 190 -21.17 -8.97 0.35
N SER A 191 -20.65 -10.12 0.73
CA SER A 191 -21.43 -11.37 0.85
C SER A 191 -22.52 -11.26 1.92
N ILE A 192 -22.17 -10.69 3.09
CA ILE A 192 -23.12 -10.50 4.21
C ILE A 192 -24.20 -9.49 3.81
N VAL A 193 -23.79 -8.33 3.28
CA VAL A 193 -24.71 -7.26 2.86
C VAL A 193 -25.64 -7.74 1.75
N TYR A 194 -25.09 -8.44 0.75
CA TYR A 194 -25.88 -8.94 -0.36
C TYR A 194 -26.98 -9.91 0.09
N ALA A 195 -26.66 -10.79 1.04
CA ALA A 195 -27.60 -11.76 1.58
C ALA A 195 -28.70 -11.13 2.46
N LEU A 196 -28.37 -10.09 3.25
CA LEU A 196 -29.29 -9.52 4.23
C LEU A 196 -30.15 -8.37 3.66
N VAL A 197 -29.60 -7.55 2.78
CA VAL A 197 -30.27 -6.35 2.24
C VAL A 197 -31.32 -6.70 1.19
N GLY A 198 -31.21 -7.85 0.53
CA GLY A 198 -32.09 -8.23 -0.58
C GLY A 198 -31.82 -7.42 -1.85
N LEU A 199 -30.55 -7.27 -2.20
CA LEU A 199 -30.13 -6.68 -3.49
C LEU A 199 -30.55 -7.58 -4.66
N THR A 200 -30.40 -7.08 -5.90
CA THR A 200 -30.81 -7.77 -7.12
C THR A 200 -30.34 -9.23 -7.16
N PRO A 201 -31.21 -10.25 -7.14
CA PRO A 201 -30.84 -11.64 -6.87
C PRO A 201 -30.24 -12.34 -8.10
N THR A 202 -29.19 -11.74 -8.70
CA THR A 202 -28.48 -12.33 -9.82
C THR A 202 -27.00 -12.53 -9.47
N LEU A 203 -26.47 -13.71 -9.76
CA LEU A 203 -25.06 -14.03 -9.52
C LEU A 203 -24.11 -13.04 -10.25
N ALA A 204 -24.52 -12.56 -11.42
CA ALA A 204 -23.75 -11.58 -12.17
C ALA A 204 -23.67 -10.23 -11.45
N ALA A 205 -24.78 -9.73 -10.85
CA ALA A 205 -24.79 -8.48 -10.10
C ALA A 205 -23.95 -8.60 -8.80
N PHE A 206 -24.00 -9.75 -8.13
CA PHE A 206 -23.15 -10.04 -6.98
C PHE A 206 -21.66 -9.92 -7.34
N TRP A 207 -21.20 -10.64 -8.36
CA TRP A 207 -19.77 -10.63 -8.74
C TRP A 207 -19.32 -9.26 -9.25
N ARG A 208 -20.19 -8.52 -9.94
CA ARG A 208 -19.91 -7.14 -10.37
C ARG A 208 -19.74 -6.23 -9.15
N MET A 209 -20.61 -6.33 -8.14
CA MET A 209 -20.48 -5.57 -6.90
C MET A 209 -19.15 -5.88 -6.19
N ILE A 210 -18.80 -7.17 -6.02
CA ILE A 210 -17.53 -7.57 -5.41
C ILE A 210 -16.34 -7.04 -6.22
N LEU A 211 -16.38 -7.14 -7.55
CA LEU A 211 -15.33 -6.63 -8.43
C LEU A 211 -15.11 -5.12 -8.21
N VAL A 212 -16.17 -4.33 -8.19
CA VAL A 212 -16.08 -2.88 -7.98
C VAL A 212 -15.52 -2.56 -6.60
N LEU A 213 -15.99 -3.23 -5.54
CA LEU A 213 -15.47 -3.04 -4.18
C LEU A 213 -13.98 -3.37 -4.08
N VAL A 214 -13.53 -4.47 -4.68
CA VAL A 214 -12.12 -4.86 -4.71
C VAL A 214 -11.28 -3.87 -5.50
N LEU A 215 -11.71 -3.46 -6.69
CA LEU A 215 -10.99 -2.49 -7.51
C LEU A 215 -10.91 -1.12 -6.81
N PHE A 216 -11.98 -0.70 -6.16
CA PHE A 216 -12.01 0.53 -5.37
C PHE A 216 -11.01 0.49 -4.21
N THR A 217 -10.98 -0.61 -3.44
CA THR A 217 -10.02 -0.75 -2.33
C THR A 217 -8.58 -0.84 -2.82
N LEU A 218 -8.34 -1.44 -3.98
CA LEU A 218 -7.01 -1.45 -4.61
C LEU A 218 -6.60 -0.06 -5.09
N ALA A 219 -7.48 0.71 -5.75
CA ALA A 219 -7.22 2.07 -6.18
C ALA A 219 -6.94 3.00 -4.99
N SER A 220 -7.77 2.93 -3.94
CA SER A 220 -7.61 3.68 -2.70
C SER A 220 -6.28 3.35 -2.00
N SER A 221 -5.95 2.05 -1.88
CA SER A 221 -4.68 1.63 -1.25
C SER A 221 -3.46 1.99 -2.09
N ALA A 222 -3.54 1.92 -3.41
CA ALA A 222 -2.46 2.36 -4.29
C ALA A 222 -2.21 3.87 -4.16
N CYS A 223 -3.27 4.69 -4.06
CA CYS A 223 -3.19 6.12 -3.80
C CYS A 223 -2.50 6.41 -2.45
N VAL A 224 -2.98 5.79 -1.37
CA VAL A 224 -2.42 5.93 -0.02
C VAL A 224 -0.96 5.49 0.02
N PHE A 225 -0.63 4.36 -0.62
CA PHE A 225 0.73 3.85 -0.70
C PHE A 225 1.65 4.80 -1.46
N CYS A 226 1.19 5.36 -2.57
CA CYS A 226 1.92 6.36 -3.36
C CYS A 226 2.28 7.59 -2.50
N ILE A 227 1.32 8.13 -1.75
CA ILE A 227 1.53 9.25 -0.82
C ILE A 227 2.50 8.85 0.30
N GLY A 228 2.33 7.65 0.88
CA GLY A 228 3.18 7.12 1.94
C GLY A 228 4.64 6.93 1.52
N VAL A 229 4.88 6.54 0.27
CA VAL A 229 6.24 6.45 -0.28
C VAL A 229 6.83 7.84 -0.55
N GLY A 230 6.01 8.75 -1.10
CA GLY A 230 6.47 10.10 -1.47
C GLY A 230 6.77 11.01 -0.29
N ILE A 231 6.07 10.86 0.84
CA ILE A 231 6.19 11.73 2.01
C ILE A 231 6.90 10.98 3.15
N ALA A 232 8.01 11.56 3.66
CA ALA A 232 8.83 10.94 4.68
C ALA A 232 8.14 10.86 6.05
N HIS A 233 7.45 11.91 6.46
CA HIS A 233 6.78 11.98 7.75
C HIS A 233 5.40 11.33 7.71
N THR A 234 5.19 10.26 8.47
CA THR A 234 3.94 9.48 8.51
C THR A 234 2.73 10.34 8.88
N SER A 235 2.86 11.28 9.82
CA SER A 235 1.76 12.18 10.20
C SER A 235 1.34 13.09 9.05
N VAL A 236 2.29 13.64 8.28
CA VAL A 236 2.01 14.47 7.11
C VAL A 236 1.39 13.62 5.99
N ALA A 237 1.94 12.42 5.75
CA ALA A 237 1.41 11.48 4.78
C ALA A 237 -0.05 11.09 5.11
N SER A 238 -0.36 10.85 6.39
CA SER A 238 -1.71 10.56 6.87
C SER A 238 -2.66 11.73 6.62
N MET A 239 -2.25 12.95 6.95
CA MET A 239 -3.05 14.16 6.70
C MET A 239 -3.34 14.36 5.20
N VAL A 240 -2.30 14.26 4.36
CA VAL A 240 -2.44 14.41 2.90
C VAL A 240 -3.32 13.30 2.33
N SER A 241 -3.15 12.05 2.77
CA SER A 241 -4.01 10.93 2.34
C SER A 241 -5.46 11.13 2.74
N THR A 242 -5.71 11.57 3.97
CA THR A 242 -7.07 11.86 4.45
C THR A 242 -7.71 12.99 3.64
N LEU A 243 -6.98 14.07 3.37
CA LEU A 243 -7.49 15.18 2.52
C LEU A 243 -7.76 14.71 1.08
N THR A 244 -6.90 13.85 0.52
CA THR A 244 -7.11 13.28 -0.82
C THR A 244 -8.37 12.40 -0.86
N MET A 245 -8.60 11.57 0.18
CA MET A 245 -9.81 10.76 0.31
C MET A 245 -11.06 11.63 0.43
N LEU A 246 -11.03 12.67 1.28
CA LEU A 246 -12.14 13.59 1.44
C LEU A 246 -12.43 14.37 0.16
N ALA A 247 -11.40 14.85 -0.53
CA ALA A 247 -11.56 15.53 -1.81
C ALA A 247 -12.18 14.60 -2.87
N SER A 248 -11.70 13.36 -2.97
CA SER A 248 -12.27 12.35 -3.88
C SER A 248 -13.71 12.02 -3.51
N LEU A 249 -14.04 11.93 -2.21
CA LEU A 249 -15.40 11.71 -1.70
C LEU A 249 -16.34 12.87 -2.02
N LEU A 250 -15.86 14.11 -1.93
CA LEU A 250 -16.64 15.31 -2.27
C LEU A 250 -17.15 15.25 -3.72
N PHE A 251 -16.29 14.76 -4.63
CA PHE A 251 -16.63 14.60 -6.04
C PHE A 251 -17.26 13.25 -6.38
N ALA A 252 -17.69 12.45 -5.39
CA ALA A 252 -18.32 11.16 -5.62
C ALA A 252 -19.69 11.24 -6.33
N GLY A 253 -20.32 12.43 -6.39
CA GLY A 253 -21.61 12.64 -7.07
C GLY A 253 -22.82 12.64 -6.14
N LEU A 254 -22.69 12.22 -4.88
CA LEU A 254 -23.77 12.33 -3.87
C LEU A 254 -23.85 13.72 -3.26
N LEU A 255 -22.69 14.30 -2.88
CA LEU A 255 -22.64 15.57 -2.17
C LEU A 255 -22.80 16.77 -3.11
N VAL A 256 -22.25 16.66 -4.32
CA VAL A 256 -22.32 17.70 -5.33
C VAL A 256 -22.74 17.09 -6.66
N ASN A 257 -23.87 17.56 -7.19
CA ASN A 257 -24.38 17.11 -8.49
C ASN A 257 -23.48 17.63 -9.63
N ARG A 258 -23.12 16.74 -10.55
CA ARG A 258 -22.27 17.01 -11.72
C ARG A 258 -22.77 18.19 -12.56
N GLU A 259 -24.09 18.34 -12.74
CA GLU A 259 -24.67 19.38 -13.58
C GLU A 259 -24.51 20.78 -12.98
N GLN A 260 -24.40 20.86 -11.64
CA GLN A 260 -24.25 22.11 -10.91
C GLN A 260 -22.79 22.56 -10.76
N LEU A 261 -21.81 21.69 -11.12
CA LEU A 261 -20.40 22.03 -11.04
C LEU A 261 -19.99 23.04 -12.13
N PRO A 262 -19.22 24.11 -11.76
CA PRO A 262 -18.59 24.98 -12.75
C PRO A 262 -17.73 24.19 -13.74
N PRO A 263 -17.70 24.55 -15.03
CA PRO A 263 -16.91 23.85 -16.03
C PRO A 263 -15.42 23.70 -15.65
N ALA A 264 -14.88 24.68 -14.95
CA ALA A 264 -13.47 24.73 -14.52
C ALA A 264 -13.10 23.59 -13.54
N VAL A 265 -14.05 23.05 -12.76
CA VAL A 265 -13.78 22.00 -11.76
C VAL A 265 -14.43 20.64 -12.10
N ARG A 266 -15.23 20.59 -13.18
CA ARG A 266 -15.94 19.37 -13.58
C ARG A 266 -15.01 18.20 -13.89
N TRP A 267 -13.81 18.45 -14.41
CA TRP A 267 -12.80 17.44 -14.70
C TRP A 267 -12.30 16.69 -13.45
N LEU A 268 -12.39 17.31 -12.25
CA LEU A 268 -11.98 16.67 -10.99
C LEU A 268 -12.81 15.43 -10.64
N GLN A 269 -14.05 15.32 -11.15
CA GLN A 269 -14.84 14.10 -10.98
C GLN A 269 -14.21 12.88 -11.63
N HIS A 270 -13.59 13.06 -12.81
CA HIS A 270 -12.89 11.96 -13.48
C HIS A 270 -11.62 11.51 -12.73
N LEU A 271 -11.09 12.36 -11.85
CA LEU A 271 -9.98 12.01 -10.96
C LEU A 271 -10.44 11.32 -9.67
N SER A 272 -11.75 11.32 -9.39
CA SER A 272 -12.33 10.71 -8.21
C SER A 272 -12.60 9.23 -8.43
N PHE A 273 -11.82 8.36 -7.78
CA PHE A 273 -12.11 6.92 -7.74
C PHE A 273 -13.35 6.59 -6.90
N PHE A 274 -13.79 7.47 -5.98
CA PHE A 274 -15.08 7.33 -5.30
C PHE A 274 -16.25 7.51 -6.26
N HIS A 275 -16.15 8.45 -7.22
CA HIS A 275 -17.18 8.67 -8.23
C HIS A 275 -17.39 7.42 -9.08
N ALA A 276 -16.33 6.93 -9.69
CA ALA A 276 -16.38 5.74 -10.54
C ALA A 276 -16.92 4.50 -9.79
N ALA A 277 -16.50 4.31 -8.52
CA ALA A 277 -16.99 3.19 -7.73
C ALA A 277 -18.46 3.33 -7.36
N LEU A 278 -18.90 4.53 -6.94
CA LEU A 278 -20.30 4.78 -6.57
C LEU A 278 -21.22 4.63 -7.77
N GLU A 279 -20.87 5.23 -8.91
CA GLU A 279 -21.61 5.12 -10.15
C GLU A 279 -21.77 3.66 -10.58
N ALA A 280 -20.65 2.90 -10.61
CA ALA A 280 -20.69 1.48 -10.96
C ALA A 280 -21.57 0.65 -10.03
N LEU A 281 -21.53 0.88 -8.68
CA LEU A 281 -22.37 0.15 -7.73
C LEU A 281 -23.86 0.49 -7.93
N VAL A 282 -24.17 1.78 -8.06
CA VAL A 282 -25.52 2.28 -8.26
C VAL A 282 -26.11 1.75 -9.57
N VAL A 283 -25.35 1.83 -10.66
CA VAL A 283 -25.79 1.32 -11.98
C VAL A 283 -25.96 -0.20 -11.96
N ASN A 284 -25.05 -0.94 -11.31
CA ASN A 284 -25.17 -2.40 -11.22
C ASN A 284 -26.45 -2.85 -10.53
N GLU A 285 -26.88 -2.13 -9.51
CA GLU A 285 -28.07 -2.50 -8.72
C GLU A 285 -29.37 -1.93 -9.29
N LEU A 286 -29.36 -0.67 -9.72
CA LEU A 286 -30.59 0.08 -9.97
C LEU A 286 -30.98 0.17 -11.45
N ARG A 287 -30.06 -0.09 -12.39
CA ARG A 287 -30.29 0.07 -13.83
C ARG A 287 -31.54 -0.65 -14.33
N GLY A 288 -31.81 -1.86 -13.83
CA GLY A 288 -32.92 -2.70 -14.26
C GLY A 288 -34.18 -2.59 -13.37
N LEU A 289 -34.16 -1.70 -12.37
CA LEU A 289 -35.23 -1.61 -11.38
C LEU A 289 -36.28 -0.59 -11.82
N SER A 290 -37.57 -0.94 -11.70
CA SER A 290 -38.68 0.01 -11.76
C SER A 290 -39.12 0.36 -10.34
N LEU A 291 -39.12 1.65 -10.03
CA LEU A 291 -39.56 2.16 -8.74
C LEU A 291 -41.07 2.38 -8.80
N ARG A 292 -41.78 1.88 -7.79
CA ARG A 292 -43.24 2.05 -7.65
C ARG A 292 -43.50 2.99 -6.51
N GLU A 293 -44.10 4.13 -6.82
CA GLU A 293 -44.54 5.10 -5.84
C GLU A 293 -46.07 5.24 -5.89
N ARG A 294 -46.73 5.06 -4.74
CA ARG A 294 -48.15 5.27 -4.62
C ARG A 294 -48.43 6.67 -4.06
N LYS A 295 -48.82 7.60 -4.92
CA LYS A 295 -49.11 8.97 -4.54
C LYS A 295 -50.52 9.35 -4.97
N TYR A 296 -51.32 9.86 -4.02
CA TYR A 296 -52.73 10.25 -4.24
C TYR A 296 -53.62 9.14 -4.83
N GLY A 297 -53.34 7.87 -4.50
CA GLY A 297 -54.13 6.72 -4.98
C GLY A 297 -53.79 6.24 -6.39
N VAL A 298 -52.79 6.84 -7.03
CA VAL A 298 -52.29 6.45 -8.33
C VAL A 298 -50.90 5.78 -8.15
N ASP A 299 -50.72 4.60 -8.73
CA ASP A 299 -49.43 3.93 -8.76
C ASP A 299 -48.63 4.50 -9.94
N ILE A 300 -47.54 5.15 -9.63
CA ILE A 300 -46.59 5.73 -10.62
C ILE A 300 -45.40 4.83 -10.69
N GLU A 301 -45.11 4.30 -11.87
CA GLU A 301 -43.86 3.56 -12.13
C GLU A 301 -42.83 4.48 -12.80
N ILE A 302 -41.67 4.64 -12.17
CA ILE A 302 -40.57 5.45 -12.67
C ILE A 302 -39.36 4.52 -12.88
N PRO A 303 -38.80 4.45 -14.10
CA PRO A 303 -37.54 3.73 -14.31
C PRO A 303 -36.45 4.32 -13.44
N ALA A 304 -35.75 3.51 -12.65
CA ALA A 304 -34.66 4.00 -11.78
C ALA A 304 -33.55 4.67 -12.59
N ALA A 305 -33.34 4.29 -13.86
CA ALA A 305 -32.40 4.92 -14.77
C ALA A 305 -32.63 6.44 -14.92
N THR A 306 -33.88 6.90 -14.91
CA THR A 306 -34.21 8.35 -14.97
C THR A 306 -33.77 9.08 -13.71
N ILE A 307 -33.89 8.43 -12.55
CA ILE A 307 -33.45 9.02 -11.29
C ILE A 307 -31.91 9.02 -11.20
N ILE A 308 -31.26 7.95 -11.65
CA ILE A 308 -29.80 7.87 -11.74
C ILE A 308 -29.24 9.04 -12.57
N SER A 309 -29.84 9.33 -13.72
CA SER A 309 -29.42 10.45 -14.57
C SER A 309 -29.62 11.82 -13.93
N SER A 310 -30.64 12.00 -13.08
CA SER A 310 -30.83 13.27 -12.33
C SER A 310 -29.76 13.56 -11.29
N PHE A 311 -29.00 12.54 -10.84
CA PHE A 311 -27.81 12.70 -10.02
C PHE A 311 -26.53 12.96 -10.86
N GLY A 312 -26.66 12.99 -12.19
CA GLY A 312 -25.55 13.20 -13.10
C GLY A 312 -24.74 11.92 -13.39
N PHE A 313 -25.27 10.73 -13.05
CA PHE A 313 -24.70 9.43 -13.38
C PHE A 313 -25.24 8.92 -14.73
N ASP A 314 -24.38 8.20 -15.47
CA ASP A 314 -24.81 7.55 -16.71
C ASP A 314 -25.33 6.13 -16.40
N ALA A 315 -26.60 5.88 -16.63
CA ALA A 315 -27.21 4.58 -16.39
C ALA A 315 -26.61 3.42 -17.23
N GLN A 316 -25.76 3.71 -18.19
CA GLN A 316 -25.04 2.71 -18.99
C GLN A 316 -23.55 2.55 -18.57
N ALA A 317 -23.03 3.42 -17.74
CA ALA A 317 -21.65 3.44 -17.29
C ALA A 317 -21.40 2.34 -16.25
N PHE A 318 -20.92 1.19 -16.67
CA PHE A 318 -20.41 0.17 -15.73
C PHE A 318 -18.99 -0.26 -16.12
N TRP A 319 -18.83 -0.91 -17.29
CA TRP A 319 -17.53 -1.37 -17.75
C TRP A 319 -16.66 -0.20 -18.24
N ILE A 320 -17.27 0.69 -19.00
CA ILE A 320 -16.69 1.90 -19.56
C ILE A 320 -17.68 3.03 -19.28
N PRO A 321 -17.29 4.09 -18.52
CA PRO A 321 -15.94 4.40 -18.08
C PRO A 321 -15.53 3.82 -16.72
N ASP A 322 -16.44 3.36 -15.83
CA ASP A 322 -16.20 3.24 -14.39
C ASP A 322 -15.16 2.20 -13.98
N VAL A 323 -15.39 0.93 -14.36
CA VAL A 323 -14.43 -0.14 -14.04
C VAL A 323 -13.07 0.14 -14.66
N LEU A 324 -13.06 0.64 -15.90
CA LEU A 324 -11.81 1.04 -16.57
C LEU A 324 -11.09 2.16 -15.79
N THR A 325 -11.83 3.16 -15.31
CA THR A 325 -11.28 4.27 -14.52
C THR A 325 -10.65 3.77 -13.22
N LEU A 326 -11.31 2.84 -12.52
CA LEU A 326 -10.74 2.24 -11.29
C LEU A 326 -9.45 1.47 -11.58
N VAL A 327 -9.40 0.70 -12.66
CA VAL A 327 -8.19 -0.02 -13.09
C VAL A 327 -7.08 0.97 -13.44
N LEU A 328 -7.39 2.03 -14.19
CA LEU A 328 -6.42 3.05 -14.57
C LEU A 328 -5.86 3.79 -13.34
N HIS A 329 -6.70 4.14 -12.37
CA HIS A 329 -6.24 4.74 -11.11
C HIS A 329 -5.30 3.81 -10.34
N THR A 330 -5.66 2.52 -10.22
CA THR A 330 -4.82 1.52 -9.56
C THR A 330 -3.45 1.42 -10.23
N LEU A 331 -3.41 1.33 -11.55
CA LEU A 331 -2.17 1.24 -12.31
C LEU A 331 -1.35 2.53 -12.24
N ALA A 332 -1.99 3.69 -12.37
CA ALA A 332 -1.32 4.99 -12.33
C ALA A 332 -0.66 5.25 -10.97
N PHE A 333 -1.41 5.07 -9.86
CA PHE A 333 -0.85 5.24 -8.52
C PHE A 333 0.21 4.19 -8.19
N SER A 334 0.05 2.95 -8.66
CA SER A 334 1.07 1.91 -8.50
C SER A 334 2.34 2.23 -9.27
N ALA A 335 2.23 2.74 -10.49
CA ALA A 335 3.37 3.17 -11.30
C ALA A 335 4.10 4.37 -10.67
N LEU A 336 3.35 5.36 -10.17
CA LEU A 336 3.90 6.50 -9.44
C LEU A 336 4.61 6.07 -8.15
N ALA A 337 4.00 5.17 -7.37
CA ALA A 337 4.62 4.62 -6.16
C ALA A 337 5.92 3.89 -6.48
N LEU A 338 5.94 3.07 -7.53
CA LEU A 338 7.15 2.41 -8.01
C LEU A 338 8.21 3.43 -8.47
N GLY A 339 7.79 4.48 -9.17
CA GLY A 339 8.65 5.60 -9.55
C GLY A 339 9.32 6.24 -8.34
N PHE A 340 8.57 6.60 -7.30
CA PHE A 340 9.12 7.14 -6.05
C PHE A 340 10.03 6.14 -5.32
N LEU A 341 9.70 4.86 -5.31
CA LEU A 341 10.57 3.83 -4.74
C LEU A 341 11.88 3.67 -5.50
N THR A 342 11.91 3.88 -6.82
CA THR A 342 13.13 3.77 -7.63
C THR A 342 13.99 5.02 -7.57
N TRP A 343 13.41 6.19 -7.34
CA TRP A 343 14.11 7.46 -7.30
C TRP A 343 14.97 7.62 -6.02
N PRO A 344 16.26 7.97 -6.12
CA PRO A 344 17.18 8.02 -4.95
C PRO A 344 16.97 9.22 -4.00
N VAL A 345 16.11 10.19 -4.35
CA VAL A 345 16.03 11.49 -3.68
C VAL A 345 15.47 11.45 -2.26
N SER A 346 14.59 10.50 -1.94
CA SER A 346 13.87 10.50 -0.66
C SER A 346 14.69 10.08 0.58
N TYR A 347 15.90 9.57 0.40
CA TYR A 347 16.71 8.99 1.50
C TYR A 347 17.90 9.84 1.95
N THR A 348 18.24 10.90 1.24
CA THR A 348 19.37 11.80 1.58
C THR A 348 19.06 12.72 2.76
N HIS A 349 17.79 13.07 2.99
CA HIS A 349 17.40 13.93 4.12
C HIS A 349 17.42 13.23 5.48
N LEU A 350 17.27 11.92 5.56
CA LEU A 350 17.36 11.17 6.83
C LEU A 350 18.80 11.12 7.34
N ARG A 351 19.80 11.07 6.45
CA ARG A 351 21.21 11.04 6.83
C ARG A 351 21.72 12.40 7.33
N ALA A 352 21.14 13.50 6.87
CA ALA A 352 21.53 14.85 7.29
C ALA A 352 21.05 15.17 8.73
N HIS A 353 19.96 14.55 9.20
CA HIS A 353 19.45 14.76 10.57
C HIS A 353 20.19 13.92 11.63
N GLU A 354 20.70 12.74 11.29
CA GLU A 354 21.49 11.91 12.22
C GLU A 354 22.90 12.51 12.46
N THR A 355 23.48 13.16 11.45
CA THR A 355 24.81 13.79 11.57
C THR A 355 24.79 15.16 12.28
N SER A 356 23.63 15.75 12.54
CA SER A 356 23.50 17.01 13.29
C SER A 356 23.24 16.84 14.78
N LEU A 357 23.18 15.60 15.28
CA LEU A 357 22.94 15.26 16.69
C LEU A 357 24.18 14.62 17.40
N HIS A 358 25.35 14.65 16.75
CA HIS A 358 26.63 14.27 17.37
C HIS A 358 27.62 15.42 17.38
#